data_e0be0fd74c57da3186afd3b33a59a9fe
#
_entry.id   e0be0fd74c57da3186afd3b33a59a9fe
#
_cell.length_a   1.000
_cell.length_b   1.000
_cell.length_c   1.000
_cell.angle_alpha   90.00
_cell.angle_beta   90.00
_cell.angle_gamma   90.00
#
_symmetry.space_group_name_H-M   'P 1'
#
loop_
_entity.id
_entity.type
_entity.pdbx_description
1 polymer ?
#
loop_
_entity_poly.entity_id
_entity_poly.type
_entity_poly.pdbx_seq_one_letter_code
_entity_poly.pdbx_strand_id
1 'polypeptide(L)'
;MKFIFLLIPFIYSSFVFGFTINQDMGGFDNNNVNIEIANSDCSGAGFSTSKYSTLIKDAVEEYWNSVPTSALYLKVVGINTSIDIDGDQFSAAINKAKTGTILAGCNDDVTDFTDGSILGAAVATCDSSACKSVLILNAHANSSLKNMSDSEIKAVIAHEIGHAFGLGHSEYKHNLMYYSIGGKTQKWLGIDDIDGATYLYPHDAEIAGLLGSCGTIKDISKHKLKGSNNSIFRFLILFLIGLLISKFILKTVLSNRDFFNKFMK
;
A
#
# COMPACT_ATOMS: atom_id res chain seq x y z
N MET A 1 7.64 -27.63 48.78
CA MET A 1 6.86 -26.96 47.74
C MET A 1 7.76 -26.63 46.56
N LYS A 2 7.60 -27.32 45.44
CA LYS A 2 8.37 -27.08 44.20
C LYS A 2 7.69 -25.98 43.44
N PHE A 3 8.25 -24.77 43.41
CA PHE A 3 7.82 -23.71 42.50
C PHE A 3 8.40 -24.02 41.13
N ILE A 4 7.55 -24.53 40.26
CA ILE A 4 7.81 -24.58 38.83
C ILE A 4 7.57 -23.16 38.32
N PHE A 5 8.64 -22.39 38.06
CA PHE A 5 8.58 -21.20 37.27
C PHE A 5 8.33 -21.64 35.82
N LEU A 6 7.07 -21.66 35.42
CA LEU A 6 6.68 -21.72 34.03
C LEU A 6 7.18 -20.42 33.38
N LEU A 7 8.29 -20.48 32.70
CA LEU A 7 8.69 -19.46 31.70
C LEU A 7 7.65 -19.55 30.60
N ILE A 8 6.59 -18.78 30.76
CA ILE A 8 5.69 -18.49 29.66
C ILE A 8 6.52 -17.61 28.71
N PRO A 9 6.92 -18.08 27.52
CA PRO A 9 7.41 -17.19 26.51
C PRO A 9 6.23 -16.26 26.21
N PHE A 10 6.36 -14.99 26.54
CA PHE A 10 5.51 -13.96 25.99
C PHE A 10 5.74 -14.00 24.48
N ILE A 11 4.94 -14.82 23.82
CA ILE A 11 4.73 -14.70 22.39
C ILE A 11 3.94 -13.39 22.25
N TYR A 12 4.66 -12.28 22.22
CA TYR A 12 4.15 -11.10 21.58
C TYR A 12 4.01 -11.50 20.11
N SER A 13 2.83 -11.97 19.72
CA SER A 13 2.41 -11.89 18.35
C SER A 13 2.29 -10.38 18.08
N SER A 14 3.37 -9.78 17.63
CA SER A 14 3.29 -8.52 16.92
C SER A 14 2.31 -8.81 15.79
N PHE A 15 1.13 -8.22 15.86
CA PHE A 15 0.26 -8.11 14.70
C PHE A 15 1.09 -7.33 13.69
N VAL A 16 1.68 -8.02 12.74
CA VAL A 16 2.34 -7.41 11.61
C VAL A 16 1.20 -6.89 10.75
N PHE A 17 0.90 -5.62 10.90
CA PHE A 17 0.05 -4.91 9.98
C PHE A 17 0.80 -4.89 8.65
N GLY A 18 0.19 -5.36 7.60
CA GLY A 18 0.83 -5.46 6.30
C GLY A 18 -0.10 -4.86 5.24
N PHE A 19 0.42 -3.89 4.49
CA PHE A 19 -0.19 -3.50 3.23
C PHE A 19 -0.11 -4.67 2.23
N THR A 20 -1.01 -4.68 1.24
CA THR A 20 -0.93 -5.61 0.12
C THR A 20 -0.52 -4.87 -1.15
N ILE A 21 0.08 -5.61 -2.07
CA ILE A 21 0.48 -5.11 -3.40
C ILE A 21 -0.51 -5.66 -4.41
N ASN A 22 -0.84 -4.86 -5.42
CA ASN A 22 -1.60 -5.32 -6.56
C ASN A 22 -0.80 -6.42 -7.28
N GLN A 23 -1.41 -7.60 -7.48
CA GLN A 23 -0.74 -8.76 -8.08
C GLN A 23 -0.35 -8.53 -9.54
N ASP A 24 -1.09 -7.69 -10.25
CA ASP A 24 -0.88 -7.40 -11.65
C ASP A 24 0.14 -6.27 -11.88
N MET A 25 0.54 -5.56 -10.79
CA MET A 25 1.43 -4.42 -10.88
C MET A 25 2.24 -4.22 -9.60
N GLY A 26 3.54 -4.39 -9.67
CA GLY A 26 4.48 -4.11 -8.57
C GLY A 26 4.94 -2.65 -8.48
N GLY A 27 4.22 -1.71 -9.12
CA GLY A 27 4.59 -0.29 -9.23
C GLY A 27 5.08 0.11 -10.61
N PHE A 28 5.21 1.40 -10.85
CA PHE A 28 5.87 1.96 -12.04
C PHE A 28 7.39 1.97 -11.85
N ASP A 29 8.14 1.84 -12.93
CA ASP A 29 9.62 1.93 -12.89
C ASP A 29 10.11 3.35 -12.56
N ASN A 30 9.28 4.37 -12.78
CA ASN A 30 9.59 5.77 -12.52
C ASN A 30 8.72 6.30 -11.39
N ASN A 31 9.35 7.04 -10.46
CA ASN A 31 8.64 7.69 -9.36
C ASN A 31 7.76 8.86 -9.81
N ASN A 32 8.03 9.46 -10.99
CA ASN A 32 7.21 10.52 -11.57
C ASN A 32 6.23 9.93 -12.56
N VAL A 33 4.97 9.83 -12.16
CA VAL A 33 3.90 9.20 -12.94
C VAL A 33 2.89 10.25 -13.38
N ASN A 34 2.62 10.33 -14.68
CA ASN A 34 1.60 11.23 -15.21
C ASN A 34 0.22 10.56 -15.11
N ILE A 35 -0.78 11.36 -14.72
CA ILE A 35 -2.20 11.02 -14.79
C ILE A 35 -2.82 11.83 -15.93
N GLU A 36 -3.20 11.16 -16.99
CA GLU A 36 -3.95 11.74 -18.13
C GLU A 36 -5.44 11.49 -17.93
N ILE A 37 -6.29 12.46 -18.21
CA ILE A 37 -7.72 12.33 -18.02
C ILE A 37 -8.38 12.14 -19.37
N ALA A 38 -9.14 11.07 -19.54
CA ALA A 38 -9.96 10.86 -20.73
C ALA A 38 -11.11 11.87 -20.78
N ASN A 39 -11.54 12.21 -21.99
CA ASN A 39 -12.69 13.11 -22.21
C ASN A 39 -14.02 12.33 -22.17
N SER A 40 -14.16 11.44 -21.19
CA SER A 40 -15.34 10.62 -21.03
C SER A 40 -16.45 11.36 -20.29
N ASP A 41 -17.70 11.01 -20.53
CA ASP A 41 -18.85 11.60 -19.83
C ASP A 41 -18.93 11.09 -18.39
N CYS A 42 -18.89 11.99 -17.43
CA CYS A 42 -19.05 11.70 -16.01
C CYS A 42 -20.45 12.07 -15.45
N SER A 43 -21.39 12.45 -16.31
CA SER A 43 -22.71 12.95 -15.88
C SER A 43 -23.51 11.91 -15.09
N GLY A 44 -23.39 10.63 -15.41
CA GLY A 44 -24.01 9.55 -14.67
C GLY A 44 -23.49 9.40 -13.22
N ALA A 45 -22.26 9.82 -12.97
CA ALA A 45 -21.68 9.92 -11.62
C ALA A 45 -22.07 11.22 -10.88
N GLY A 46 -22.82 12.13 -11.54
CA GLY A 46 -23.32 13.37 -10.94
C GLY A 46 -22.40 14.59 -11.09
N PHE A 47 -21.37 14.53 -11.92
CA PHE A 47 -20.44 15.63 -12.14
C PHE A 47 -19.89 15.66 -13.58
N SER A 48 -19.26 16.77 -13.95
CA SER A 48 -18.62 16.91 -15.26
C SER A 48 -17.19 16.35 -15.27
N THR A 49 -16.67 16.05 -16.46
CA THR A 49 -15.27 15.68 -16.67
C THR A 49 -14.30 16.75 -16.13
N SER A 50 -14.66 18.03 -16.24
CA SER A 50 -13.87 19.13 -15.67
C SER A 50 -13.85 19.08 -14.12
N LYS A 51 -14.98 18.79 -13.48
CA LYS A 51 -15.05 18.59 -12.03
C LYS A 51 -14.23 17.37 -11.62
N TYR A 52 -14.32 16.26 -12.37
CA TYR A 52 -13.51 15.08 -12.15
C TYR A 52 -12.01 15.42 -12.17
N SER A 53 -11.57 16.18 -13.18
CA SER A 53 -10.18 16.65 -13.25
C SER A 53 -9.73 17.42 -12.01
N THR A 54 -10.61 18.25 -11.44
CA THR A 54 -10.31 18.97 -10.19
C THR A 54 -10.22 18.03 -9.02
N LEU A 55 -11.15 17.08 -8.87
CA LEU A 55 -11.17 16.11 -7.78
C LEU A 55 -9.95 15.19 -7.81
N ILE A 56 -9.47 14.78 -9.01
CA ILE A 56 -8.23 14.01 -9.15
C ILE A 56 -7.02 14.81 -8.66
N LYS A 57 -6.90 16.10 -9.07
CA LYS A 57 -5.80 16.96 -8.62
C LYS A 57 -5.78 17.07 -7.09
N ASP A 58 -6.95 17.34 -6.50
CA ASP A 58 -7.08 17.46 -5.06
C ASP A 58 -6.74 16.12 -4.37
N ALA A 59 -7.21 14.99 -4.91
CA ALA A 59 -6.91 13.66 -4.38
C ALA A 59 -5.41 13.34 -4.41
N VAL A 60 -4.74 13.65 -5.51
CA VAL A 60 -3.29 13.46 -5.67
C VAL A 60 -2.51 14.25 -4.62
N GLU A 61 -2.81 15.55 -4.47
CA GLU A 61 -2.07 16.44 -3.59
C GLU A 61 -2.39 16.19 -2.10
N GLU A 62 -3.67 15.95 -1.77
CA GLU A 62 -4.07 15.75 -0.37
C GLU A 62 -3.64 14.39 0.18
N TYR A 63 -3.53 13.36 -0.66
CA TYR A 63 -3.22 12.00 -0.22
C TYR A 63 -1.79 11.58 -0.62
N TRP A 64 -1.55 11.26 -1.87
CA TRP A 64 -0.35 10.51 -2.26
C TRP A 64 0.92 11.34 -2.37
N ASN A 65 0.86 12.55 -2.94
CA ASN A 65 2.00 13.47 -3.01
C ASN A 65 2.40 14.02 -1.63
N SER A 66 1.53 13.87 -0.62
CA SER A 66 1.78 14.30 0.75
C SER A 66 2.58 13.28 1.59
N VAL A 67 2.87 12.08 1.08
CA VAL A 67 3.61 11.03 1.80
C VAL A 67 5.10 11.36 1.85
N PRO A 68 5.66 11.80 2.99
CA PRO A 68 7.02 12.33 3.03
C PRO A 68 8.11 11.26 2.89
N THR A 69 7.76 9.99 3.10
CA THR A 69 8.68 8.84 3.02
C THR A 69 8.68 8.18 1.65
N SER A 70 7.76 8.59 0.76
CA SER A 70 7.64 8.07 -0.60
C SER A 70 8.21 9.08 -1.61
N ALA A 71 8.97 8.59 -2.57
CA ALA A 71 9.44 9.36 -3.73
C ALA A 71 8.39 9.45 -4.86
N LEU A 72 7.23 8.80 -4.71
CA LEU A 72 6.17 8.86 -5.70
C LEU A 72 5.69 10.30 -5.87
N TYR A 73 5.68 10.76 -7.11
CA TYR A 73 5.11 12.03 -7.49
C TYR A 73 4.14 11.84 -8.66
N LEU A 74 2.86 12.03 -8.37
CA LEU A 74 1.78 11.93 -9.33
C LEU A 74 1.48 13.31 -9.92
N LYS A 75 1.52 13.43 -11.25
CA LYS A 75 1.27 14.68 -11.96
C LYS A 75 0.05 14.56 -12.85
N VAL A 76 -1.00 15.32 -12.55
CA VAL A 76 -2.17 15.43 -13.42
C VAL A 76 -1.84 16.34 -14.60
N VAL A 77 -1.81 15.78 -15.81
CA VAL A 77 -1.43 16.51 -17.03
C VAL A 77 -2.61 17.14 -17.76
N GLY A 78 -3.83 16.82 -17.38
CA GLY A 78 -5.06 17.43 -17.89
C GLY A 78 -5.92 16.48 -18.71
N ILE A 79 -6.96 17.04 -19.33
CA ILE A 79 -7.94 16.29 -20.13
C ILE A 79 -7.37 16.12 -21.55
N ASN A 80 -7.30 14.88 -22.01
CA ASN A 80 -6.98 14.54 -23.39
C ASN A 80 -8.28 14.37 -24.19
N THR A 81 -8.60 15.36 -25.00
CA THR A 81 -9.83 15.38 -25.80
C THR A 81 -9.86 14.31 -26.91
N SER A 82 -8.75 13.64 -27.19
CA SER A 82 -8.66 12.59 -28.20
C SER A 82 -8.89 11.19 -27.62
N ILE A 83 -9.00 11.05 -26.30
CA ILE A 83 -9.23 9.77 -25.62
C ILE A 83 -10.59 9.82 -24.94
N ASP A 84 -11.42 8.87 -25.29
CA ASP A 84 -12.69 8.58 -24.64
C ASP A 84 -12.69 7.10 -24.25
N ILE A 85 -13.15 6.78 -23.04
CA ILE A 85 -13.27 5.42 -22.51
C ILE A 85 -14.70 5.11 -22.08
N ASP A 86 -15.64 6.00 -22.36
CA ASP A 86 -17.05 5.78 -22.08
C ASP A 86 -17.61 4.60 -22.89
N GLY A 87 -18.35 3.71 -22.25
CA GLY A 87 -18.84 2.47 -22.84
C GLY A 87 -17.79 1.39 -23.16
N ASP A 88 -16.52 1.63 -22.86
CA ASP A 88 -15.46 0.62 -23.05
C ASP A 88 -15.47 -0.39 -21.90
N GLN A 89 -15.24 -1.68 -22.21
CA GLN A 89 -14.82 -2.63 -21.18
C GLN A 89 -13.42 -2.27 -20.63
N PHE A 90 -13.11 -2.64 -19.40
CA PHE A 90 -11.80 -2.37 -18.76
C PHE A 90 -10.63 -2.86 -19.63
N SER A 91 -10.78 -4.00 -20.30
CA SER A 91 -9.79 -4.55 -21.23
C SER A 91 -9.54 -3.66 -22.46
N ALA A 92 -10.53 -2.90 -22.90
CA ALA A 92 -10.41 -1.93 -23.99
C ALA A 92 -9.85 -0.60 -23.48
N ALA A 93 -10.34 -0.12 -22.34
CA ALA A 93 -9.90 1.12 -21.73
C ALA A 93 -8.39 1.10 -21.39
N ILE A 94 -7.86 0.00 -20.83
CA ILE A 94 -6.44 -0.14 -20.51
C ILE A 94 -5.54 -0.05 -21.76
N ASN A 95 -6.04 -0.46 -22.93
CA ASN A 95 -5.27 -0.37 -24.18
C ASN A 95 -5.13 1.07 -24.69
N LYS A 96 -5.98 1.99 -24.22
CA LYS A 96 -5.89 3.43 -24.53
C LYS A 96 -4.89 4.17 -23.61
N ALA A 97 -4.51 3.56 -22.48
CA ALA A 97 -3.49 4.11 -21.58
C ALA A 97 -2.09 4.00 -22.20
N LYS A 98 -1.29 5.07 -22.07
CA LYS A 98 0.12 5.07 -22.47
C LYS A 98 0.97 4.34 -21.43
N THR A 99 2.00 3.67 -21.90
CA THR A 99 3.00 3.05 -21.04
C THR A 99 3.64 4.08 -20.09
N GLY A 100 3.81 3.72 -18.81
CA GLY A 100 4.36 4.61 -17.78
C GLY A 100 3.37 5.66 -17.26
N THR A 101 2.07 5.55 -17.59
CA THR A 101 1.05 6.53 -17.17
C THR A 101 -0.19 5.86 -16.58
N ILE A 102 -0.97 6.66 -15.87
CA ILE A 102 -2.33 6.34 -15.44
C ILE A 102 -3.30 7.10 -16.35
N LEU A 103 -4.24 6.41 -16.98
CA LEU A 103 -5.36 7.03 -17.67
C LEU A 103 -6.56 7.03 -16.73
N ALA A 104 -7.14 8.19 -16.45
CA ALA A 104 -8.29 8.31 -15.56
C ALA A 104 -9.53 8.75 -16.35
N GLY A 105 -10.69 8.18 -16.08
CA GLY A 105 -11.93 8.54 -16.75
C GLY A 105 -13.17 8.04 -16.03
N CYS A 106 -14.31 8.32 -16.61
CA CYS A 106 -15.61 7.78 -16.21
C CYS A 106 -16.07 6.78 -17.25
N ASN A 107 -16.89 5.82 -16.83
CA ASN A 107 -17.41 4.82 -17.75
C ASN A 107 -18.77 4.31 -17.24
N ASP A 108 -19.70 4.07 -18.13
CA ASP A 108 -21.04 3.57 -17.85
C ASP A 108 -21.28 2.11 -18.30
N ASP A 109 -20.22 1.40 -18.73
CA ASP A 109 -20.34 0.00 -19.17
C ASP A 109 -20.92 -0.89 -18.07
N VAL A 110 -22.05 -1.53 -18.37
CA VAL A 110 -22.79 -2.38 -17.43
C VAL A 110 -22.19 -3.77 -17.25
N THR A 111 -21.26 -4.16 -18.11
CA THR A 111 -20.61 -5.48 -18.00
C THR A 111 -19.50 -5.46 -16.96
N ASP A 112 -18.81 -4.32 -16.80
CA ASP A 112 -17.78 -4.12 -15.81
C ASP A 112 -18.37 -3.54 -14.51
N PHE A 113 -19.34 -2.61 -14.60
CA PHE A 113 -20.06 -2.06 -13.45
C PHE A 113 -21.44 -2.72 -13.29
N THR A 114 -21.45 -3.97 -12.87
CA THR A 114 -22.68 -4.77 -12.71
C THR A 114 -23.58 -4.30 -11.57
N ASP A 115 -23.05 -3.51 -10.63
CA ASP A 115 -23.76 -3.01 -9.46
C ASP A 115 -23.42 -1.54 -9.21
N GLY A 116 -24.44 -0.74 -8.90
CA GLY A 116 -24.28 0.69 -8.57
C GLY A 116 -23.51 0.96 -7.27
N SER A 117 -23.27 -0.05 -6.43
CA SER A 117 -22.41 0.05 -5.24
C SER A 117 -20.91 -0.01 -5.57
N ILE A 118 -20.54 -0.49 -6.75
CA ILE A 118 -19.15 -0.41 -7.25
C ILE A 118 -18.94 1.03 -7.69
N LEU A 119 -18.09 1.76 -6.96
CA LEU A 119 -17.88 3.19 -7.16
C LEU A 119 -16.82 3.49 -8.22
N GLY A 120 -15.82 2.64 -8.34
CA GLY A 120 -14.75 2.75 -9.30
C GLY A 120 -13.96 1.46 -9.38
N ALA A 121 -13.00 1.44 -10.27
CA ALA A 121 -12.03 0.36 -10.40
C ALA A 121 -10.72 0.91 -10.97
N ALA A 122 -9.61 0.29 -10.59
CA ALA A 122 -8.35 0.48 -11.26
C ALA A 122 -7.85 -0.85 -11.82
N VAL A 123 -7.44 -0.82 -13.08
CA VAL A 123 -6.87 -1.97 -13.78
C VAL A 123 -5.46 -1.62 -14.23
N ALA A 124 -4.51 -2.50 -13.97
CA ALA A 124 -3.14 -2.32 -14.37
C ALA A 124 -2.65 -3.51 -15.21
N THR A 125 -1.69 -3.26 -16.07
CA THR A 125 -0.99 -4.31 -16.80
C THR A 125 0.47 -3.91 -16.97
N CYS A 126 1.35 -4.88 -16.81
CA CYS A 126 2.77 -4.72 -17.02
C CYS A 126 3.23 -5.69 -18.12
N ASP A 127 4.07 -5.19 -19.01
CA ASP A 127 4.87 -6.04 -19.90
C ASP A 127 6.33 -6.09 -19.40
N SER A 128 7.20 -6.73 -20.15
CA SER A 128 8.61 -6.84 -19.77
C SER A 128 9.37 -5.50 -19.70
N SER A 129 8.77 -4.43 -20.18
CA SER A 129 9.41 -3.12 -20.33
C SER A 129 8.84 -2.05 -19.43
N ALA A 130 7.54 -2.05 -19.13
CA ALA A 130 6.91 -1.06 -18.26
C ALA A 130 5.43 -1.39 -17.96
N CYS A 131 4.89 -0.71 -16.96
CA CYS A 131 3.49 -0.80 -16.57
C CYS A 131 2.65 0.35 -17.13
N LYS A 132 1.35 0.14 -17.25
CA LYS A 132 0.33 1.15 -17.46
C LYS A 132 -0.91 0.80 -16.67
N SER A 133 -1.70 1.81 -16.30
CA SER A 133 -2.95 1.57 -15.59
C SER A 133 -4.07 2.49 -16.04
N VAL A 134 -5.29 2.07 -15.77
CA VAL A 134 -6.49 2.89 -15.97
C VAL A 134 -7.24 2.95 -14.64
N LEU A 135 -7.73 4.15 -14.31
CA LEU A 135 -8.61 4.42 -13.19
C LEU A 135 -9.96 4.84 -13.75
N ILE A 136 -11.01 4.13 -13.38
CA ILE A 136 -12.34 4.33 -13.95
C ILE A 136 -13.34 4.53 -12.81
N LEU A 137 -14.10 5.64 -12.86
CA LEU A 137 -15.25 5.83 -12.00
C LEU A 137 -16.53 5.34 -12.68
N ASN A 138 -17.39 4.71 -11.89
CA ASN A 138 -18.68 4.23 -12.35
C ASN A 138 -19.63 5.40 -12.63
N ALA A 139 -19.82 5.72 -13.92
CA ALA A 139 -20.76 6.73 -14.39
C ALA A 139 -22.12 6.16 -14.82
N HIS A 140 -22.40 4.89 -14.54
CA HIS A 140 -23.73 4.32 -14.82
C HIS A 140 -24.83 5.06 -14.05
N ALA A 141 -26.01 5.18 -14.63
CA ALA A 141 -27.15 5.91 -14.07
C ALA A 141 -27.55 5.44 -12.66
N ASN A 142 -27.25 4.18 -12.29
CA ASN A 142 -27.50 3.61 -10.97
C ASN A 142 -26.32 3.77 -9.98
N SER A 143 -25.24 4.41 -10.39
CA SER A 143 -24.05 4.61 -9.53
C SER A 143 -24.41 5.38 -8.26
N SER A 144 -23.90 4.90 -7.12
CA SER A 144 -24.05 5.58 -5.84
C SER A 144 -23.18 6.84 -5.73
N LEU A 145 -22.20 7.06 -6.63
CA LEU A 145 -21.36 8.26 -6.65
C LEU A 145 -22.15 9.56 -6.69
N LYS A 146 -23.25 9.60 -7.45
CA LYS A 146 -24.10 10.81 -7.57
C LYS A 146 -24.70 11.31 -6.26
N ASN A 147 -24.73 10.45 -5.23
CA ASN A 147 -25.27 10.78 -3.90
C ASN A 147 -24.17 11.13 -2.89
N MET A 148 -22.91 11.09 -3.30
CA MET A 148 -21.76 11.31 -2.44
C MET A 148 -21.31 12.77 -2.46
N SER A 149 -20.76 13.22 -1.33
CA SER A 149 -20.10 14.52 -1.25
C SER A 149 -18.77 14.53 -2.01
N ASP A 150 -18.27 15.71 -2.37
CA ASP A 150 -16.95 15.87 -2.99
C ASP A 150 -15.81 15.22 -2.17
N SER A 151 -15.92 15.26 -0.84
CA SER A 151 -14.92 14.64 0.06
C SER A 151 -14.95 13.12 -0.02
N GLU A 152 -16.12 12.52 -0.15
CA GLU A 152 -16.28 11.07 -0.33
C GLU A 152 -15.78 10.65 -1.72
N ILE A 153 -16.17 11.39 -2.76
CA ILE A 153 -15.69 11.12 -4.14
C ILE A 153 -14.16 11.23 -4.21
N LYS A 154 -13.55 12.23 -3.56
CA LYS A 154 -12.08 12.33 -3.47
C LYS A 154 -11.46 11.11 -2.79
N ALA A 155 -12.05 10.61 -1.72
CA ALA A 155 -11.56 9.40 -1.06
C ALA A 155 -11.65 8.17 -1.98
N VAL A 156 -12.74 8.04 -2.76
CA VAL A 156 -12.87 6.99 -3.80
C VAL A 156 -11.76 7.13 -4.84
N ILE A 157 -11.60 8.33 -5.39
CA ILE A 157 -10.55 8.61 -6.40
C ILE A 157 -9.15 8.28 -5.84
N ALA A 158 -8.85 8.71 -4.63
CA ALA A 158 -7.56 8.45 -3.99
C ALA A 158 -7.32 6.95 -3.76
N HIS A 159 -8.36 6.19 -3.40
CA HIS A 159 -8.30 4.73 -3.28
C HIS A 159 -7.97 4.09 -4.64
N GLU A 160 -8.70 4.44 -5.68
CA GLU A 160 -8.45 3.89 -7.02
C GLU A 160 -7.06 4.30 -7.56
N ILE A 161 -6.58 5.51 -7.24
CA ILE A 161 -5.20 5.91 -7.55
C ILE A 161 -4.20 4.98 -6.84
N GLY A 162 -4.47 4.59 -5.58
CA GLY A 162 -3.66 3.62 -4.86
C GLY A 162 -3.50 2.31 -5.62
N HIS A 163 -4.61 1.76 -6.13
CA HIS A 163 -4.57 0.57 -6.98
C HIS A 163 -3.82 0.82 -8.29
N ALA A 164 -4.04 1.99 -8.90
CA ALA A 164 -3.45 2.33 -10.18
C ALA A 164 -1.92 2.44 -10.13
N PHE A 165 -1.30 2.75 -8.98
CA PHE A 165 0.14 2.76 -8.85
C PHE A 165 0.72 1.53 -8.13
N GLY A 166 -0.11 0.54 -7.76
CA GLY A 166 0.36 -0.78 -7.35
C GLY A 166 -0.02 -1.25 -5.96
N LEU A 167 -0.86 -0.53 -5.19
CA LEU A 167 -1.36 -1.02 -3.90
C LEU A 167 -2.53 -1.98 -4.08
N GLY A 168 -2.60 -2.98 -3.22
CA GLY A 168 -3.78 -3.81 -3.01
C GLY A 168 -4.64 -3.29 -1.85
N HIS A 169 -5.68 -4.04 -1.48
CA HIS A 169 -6.52 -3.66 -0.35
C HIS A 169 -5.81 -3.86 1.00
N SER A 170 -6.12 -2.96 1.95
CA SER A 170 -5.78 -3.14 3.37
C SER A 170 -6.90 -3.88 4.09
N GLU A 171 -6.56 -4.71 5.07
CA GLU A 171 -7.52 -5.37 5.95
C GLU A 171 -8.11 -4.42 7.01
N TYR A 172 -7.49 -3.26 7.23
CA TYR A 172 -7.88 -2.32 8.28
C TYR A 172 -8.76 -1.20 7.75
N LYS A 173 -9.97 -1.11 8.30
CA LYS A 173 -10.98 -0.14 7.89
C LYS A 173 -10.58 1.34 8.03
N HIS A 174 -9.54 1.64 8.81
CA HIS A 174 -9.05 3.02 8.99
C HIS A 174 -8.08 3.44 7.88
N ASN A 175 -7.59 2.51 7.09
CA ASN A 175 -6.75 2.81 5.93
C ASN A 175 -7.62 3.22 4.75
N LEU A 176 -7.06 4.05 3.87
CA LEU A 176 -7.73 4.45 2.63
C LEU A 176 -7.95 3.24 1.73
N MET A 177 -6.96 2.35 1.64
CA MET A 177 -6.98 1.15 0.80
C MET A 177 -7.84 0.00 1.37
N TYR A 178 -8.67 0.24 2.39
CA TYR A 178 -9.67 -0.75 2.79
C TYR A 178 -10.71 -0.94 1.69
N TYR A 179 -11.10 -2.17 1.40
CA TYR A 179 -11.97 -2.53 0.27
C TYR A 179 -13.34 -1.83 0.22
N SER A 180 -13.79 -1.25 1.31
CA SER A 180 -15.05 -0.51 1.40
C SER A 180 -14.80 0.93 1.81
N ILE A 181 -15.15 1.86 0.93
CA ILE A 181 -14.96 3.30 1.16
C ILE A 181 -16.22 3.96 1.72
N GLY A 182 -17.35 3.25 1.75
CA GLY A 182 -18.63 3.83 2.12
C GLY A 182 -18.59 4.72 3.36
N GLY A 183 -18.90 6.00 3.17
CA GLY A 183 -18.91 7.01 4.23
C GLY A 183 -17.54 7.52 4.69
N LYS A 184 -16.44 7.18 4.01
CA LYS A 184 -15.12 7.76 4.30
C LYS A 184 -15.02 9.18 3.78
N THR A 185 -14.75 10.11 4.70
CA THR A 185 -14.51 11.53 4.40
C THR A 185 -13.13 11.98 4.89
N GLN A 186 -12.34 11.04 5.40
CA GLN A 186 -11.00 11.34 5.94
C GLN A 186 -10.07 11.87 4.85
N LYS A 187 -9.24 12.84 5.24
CA LYS A 187 -8.24 13.48 4.37
C LYS A 187 -6.82 13.00 4.67
N TRP A 188 -6.67 11.81 5.22
CA TRP A 188 -5.37 11.26 5.61
C TRP A 188 -5.29 9.79 5.23
N LEU A 189 -4.08 9.37 5.00
CA LEU A 189 -3.73 7.97 4.78
C LEU A 189 -3.55 7.25 6.13
N GLY A 190 -3.91 5.99 6.18
CA GLY A 190 -3.55 5.12 7.30
C GLY A 190 -2.10 4.64 7.19
N ILE A 191 -1.64 3.91 8.20
CA ILE A 191 -0.26 3.43 8.28
C ILE A 191 0.06 2.50 7.11
N ASP A 192 -0.81 1.54 6.78
CA ASP A 192 -0.59 0.61 5.67
C ASP A 192 -0.50 1.33 4.32
N ASP A 193 -1.31 2.40 4.13
CA ASP A 193 -1.30 3.19 2.91
C ASP A 193 0.06 3.88 2.72
N ILE A 194 0.56 4.49 3.80
CA ILE A 194 1.87 5.18 3.83
C ILE A 194 3.01 4.19 3.64
N ASP A 195 2.99 3.08 4.37
CA ASP A 195 4.02 2.04 4.30
C ASP A 195 4.04 1.39 2.92
N GLY A 196 2.88 1.14 2.32
CA GLY A 196 2.75 0.60 0.98
C GLY A 196 3.31 1.54 -0.10
N ALA A 197 2.95 2.82 -0.06
CA ALA A 197 3.48 3.82 -0.99
C ALA A 197 5.00 4.00 -0.81
N THR A 198 5.49 3.99 0.43
CA THR A 198 6.92 4.05 0.73
C THR A 198 7.68 2.81 0.26
N TYR A 199 7.08 1.63 0.40
CA TYR A 199 7.68 0.38 -0.05
C TYR A 199 7.83 0.32 -1.56
N LEU A 200 6.79 0.72 -2.31
CA LEU A 200 6.82 0.73 -3.77
C LEU A 200 7.75 1.80 -4.33
N TYR A 201 7.82 2.96 -3.67
CA TYR A 201 8.57 4.15 -4.13
C TYR A 201 9.36 4.76 -2.97
N PRO A 202 10.43 4.11 -2.50
CA PRO A 202 11.22 4.63 -1.38
C PRO A 202 11.95 5.91 -1.77
N HIS A 203 11.99 6.88 -0.86
CA HIS A 203 12.59 8.21 -1.10
C HIS A 203 14.12 8.15 -1.30
N ASP A 204 14.83 7.26 -0.63
CA ASP A 204 16.25 6.96 -0.85
C ASP A 204 16.57 5.56 -0.35
N ALA A 205 17.07 4.71 -1.24
CA ALA A 205 17.50 3.36 -0.88
C ALA A 205 18.62 3.34 0.17
N GLU A 206 19.40 4.43 0.31
CA GLU A 206 20.48 4.56 1.30
C GLU A 206 19.94 4.87 2.71
N ILE A 207 18.90 5.70 2.84
CA ILE A 207 18.30 6.02 4.14
C ILE A 207 17.51 4.84 4.68
N ALA A 208 16.82 4.07 3.84
CA ALA A 208 16.15 2.84 4.24
C ALA A 208 17.14 1.81 4.82
N GLY A 209 18.38 1.78 4.34
CA GLY A 209 19.46 0.96 4.89
C GLY A 209 19.96 1.44 6.26
N LEU A 210 19.91 2.74 6.53
CA LEU A 210 20.43 3.33 7.78
C LEU A 210 19.42 3.25 8.94
N LEU A 211 18.13 3.28 8.65
CA LEU A 211 17.06 3.21 9.65
C LEU A 211 16.68 1.78 10.06
N GLY A 212 17.44 0.78 9.61
CA GLY A 212 17.27 -0.62 10.04
C GLY A 212 15.86 -1.11 9.71
N SER A 213 15.46 -1.04 8.44
CA SER A 213 14.15 -1.51 8.02
C SER A 213 13.99 -2.98 8.34
N CYS A 214 13.17 -3.30 9.31
CA CYS A 214 12.57 -4.62 9.41
C CYS A 214 11.72 -4.81 8.15
N GLY A 215 12.25 -5.49 7.14
CA GLY A 215 11.44 -6.06 6.08
C GLY A 215 11.61 -5.57 4.66
N THR A 216 12.79 -5.16 4.22
CA THR A 216 13.04 -5.11 2.77
C THR A 216 13.16 -6.54 2.23
N ILE A 217 12.10 -7.02 1.59
CA ILE A 217 12.18 -8.20 0.71
C ILE A 217 12.81 -7.70 -0.59
N LYS A 218 14.13 -7.85 -0.72
CA LYS A 218 14.77 -7.69 -2.03
C LYS A 218 14.26 -8.79 -2.94
N ASP A 219 13.86 -8.43 -4.15
CA ASP A 219 13.54 -9.39 -5.20
C ASP A 219 14.74 -10.35 -5.38
N ILE A 220 14.57 -11.59 -4.94
CA ILE A 220 15.59 -12.62 -4.96
C ILE A 220 15.83 -13.12 -6.40
N SER A 221 14.96 -12.79 -7.35
CA SER A 221 15.02 -13.31 -8.73
C SER A 221 16.16 -12.70 -9.56
N LYS A 222 16.67 -11.52 -9.22
CA LYS A 222 17.71 -10.79 -9.97
C LYS A 222 19.12 -10.85 -9.37
N HIS A 223 19.29 -11.33 -8.16
CA HIS A 223 20.61 -11.47 -7.56
C HIS A 223 21.03 -12.93 -7.40
N LYS A 224 21.98 -13.39 -8.24
CA LYS A 224 22.80 -14.57 -7.93
C LYS A 224 23.36 -14.37 -6.52
N LEU A 225 22.93 -15.22 -5.59
CA LEU A 225 23.42 -15.30 -4.23
C LEU A 225 24.96 -15.39 -4.23
N LYS A 226 25.64 -14.27 -4.09
CA LYS A 226 27.01 -14.24 -3.62
C LYS A 226 26.93 -14.43 -2.12
N GLY A 227 27.05 -15.70 -1.70
CA GLY A 227 26.89 -16.09 -0.31
C GLY A 227 27.82 -15.30 0.58
N SER A 228 27.25 -14.42 1.38
CA SER A 228 27.92 -13.89 2.56
C SER A 228 27.62 -14.83 3.73
N ASN A 229 28.54 -15.73 4.01
CA ASN A 229 28.50 -16.64 5.17
C ASN A 229 28.50 -15.93 6.53
N ASN A 230 28.46 -14.59 6.56
CA ASN A 230 28.59 -13.81 7.79
C ASN A 230 27.29 -13.68 8.61
N SER A 231 26.12 -13.92 8.00
CA SER A 231 24.83 -13.74 8.71
C SER A 231 24.58 -14.89 9.69
N ILE A 232 24.80 -16.13 9.27
CA ILE A 232 24.63 -17.32 10.15
C ILE A 232 25.63 -17.26 11.31
N PHE A 233 26.85 -16.82 11.04
CA PHE A 233 27.89 -16.69 12.07
C PHE A 233 27.53 -15.61 13.11
N ARG A 234 26.96 -14.49 12.71
CA ARG A 234 26.43 -13.47 13.63
C ARG A 234 25.26 -13.96 14.47
N PHE A 235 24.34 -14.72 13.89
CA PHE A 235 23.24 -15.34 14.63
C PHE A 235 23.74 -16.34 15.67
N LEU A 236 24.72 -17.17 15.31
CA LEU A 236 25.33 -18.15 16.24
C LEU A 236 26.05 -17.44 17.40
N ILE A 237 26.75 -16.35 17.13
CA ILE A 237 27.42 -15.57 18.18
C ILE A 237 26.39 -14.96 19.15
N LEU A 238 25.33 -14.32 18.63
CA LEU A 238 24.28 -13.72 19.48
C LEU A 238 23.56 -14.80 20.32
N PHE A 239 23.30 -15.97 19.75
CA PHE A 239 22.67 -17.08 20.44
C PHE A 239 23.59 -17.61 21.56
N LEU A 240 24.91 -17.77 21.32
CA LEU A 240 25.87 -18.18 22.33
C LEU A 240 26.02 -17.16 23.45
N ILE A 241 26.01 -15.85 23.11
CA ILE A 241 26.03 -14.78 24.13
C ILE A 241 24.76 -14.85 25.00
N GLY A 242 23.60 -15.05 24.41
CA GLY A 242 22.33 -15.24 25.13
C GLY A 242 22.36 -16.41 26.09
N LEU A 243 22.95 -17.55 25.69
CA LEU A 243 23.11 -18.72 26.53
C LEU A 243 24.09 -18.46 27.70
N LEU A 244 25.16 -17.71 27.47
CA LEU A 244 26.14 -17.36 28.53
C LEU A 244 25.51 -16.42 29.56
N ILE A 245 24.76 -15.41 29.12
CA ILE A 245 24.03 -14.50 30.00
C ILE A 245 22.99 -15.25 30.82
N SER A 246 22.24 -16.16 30.22
CA SER A 246 21.25 -16.99 30.89
C SER A 246 21.89 -17.86 31.98
N LYS A 247 23.03 -18.51 31.70
CA LYS A 247 23.78 -19.30 32.71
C LYS A 247 24.31 -18.43 33.85
N PHE A 248 24.79 -17.21 33.53
CA PHE A 248 25.28 -16.27 34.54
C PHE A 248 24.16 -15.82 35.47
N ILE A 249 23.01 -15.46 34.94
CA ILE A 249 21.81 -15.06 35.71
C ILE A 249 21.37 -16.23 36.60
N LEU A 250 21.28 -17.45 36.03
CA LEU A 250 20.86 -18.63 36.78
C LEU A 250 21.81 -18.94 37.94
N LYS A 251 23.13 -18.83 37.72
CA LYS A 251 24.15 -19.03 38.75
C LYS A 251 24.03 -17.98 39.86
N THR A 252 23.80 -16.72 39.52
CA THR A 252 23.63 -15.62 40.48
C THR A 252 22.37 -15.81 41.33
N VAL A 253 21.25 -16.23 40.72
CA VAL A 253 19.98 -16.48 41.40
C VAL A 253 20.11 -17.71 42.35
N LEU A 254 20.80 -18.76 41.93
CA LEU A 254 21.02 -19.95 42.76
C LEU A 254 21.97 -19.63 43.94
N SER A 255 23.04 -18.88 43.73
CA SER A 255 23.98 -18.43 44.78
C SER A 255 23.29 -17.56 45.84
N ASN A 256 22.42 -16.64 45.43
CA ASN A 256 21.65 -15.83 46.38
C ASN A 256 20.65 -16.66 47.19
N ARG A 257 20.12 -17.77 46.63
CA ARG A 257 19.21 -18.67 47.35
C ARG A 257 19.91 -19.45 48.47
N ASP A 258 21.15 -19.84 48.25
CA ASP A 258 21.95 -20.51 49.28
C ASP A 258 22.36 -19.53 50.39
N PHE A 259 22.58 -18.27 50.08
CA PHE A 259 22.81 -17.21 51.06
C PHE A 259 21.58 -16.96 51.94
N PHE A 260 20.38 -16.87 51.34
CA PHE A 260 19.12 -16.69 52.10
C PHE A 260 18.82 -17.90 53.02
N ASN A 261 19.07 -19.12 52.58
CA ASN A 261 18.84 -20.33 53.38
C ASN A 261 19.80 -20.45 54.59
N LYS A 262 20.94 -19.76 54.53
CA LYS A 262 21.96 -19.75 55.61
C LYS A 262 21.60 -18.69 56.68
N PHE A 263 20.78 -17.72 56.36
CA PHE A 263 20.33 -16.66 57.30
C PHE A 263 19.04 -17.01 58.05
N MET A 264 18.32 -18.05 57.60
CA MET A 264 17.05 -18.48 58.19
C MET A 264 17.19 -19.73 59.09
N LYS A 265 18.40 -20.13 59.44
CA LYS A 265 18.73 -21.09 60.49
C LYS A 265 19.39 -20.37 61.67
#